data_0f5d54eac4020e7c2cbb393d2efd7f1e
#
_entry.id   0f5d54eac4020e7c2cbb393d2efd7f1e
#
_cell.length_a   1.000
_cell.length_b   1.000
_cell.length_c   1.000
_cell.angle_alpha   90.00
_cell.angle_beta   90.00
_cell.angle_gamma   90.00
#
_symmetry.space_group_name_H-M   'P 1'
#
loop_
_entity.id
_entity.type
_entity.pdbx_description
1 polymer ?
#
loop_
_entity_poly.entity_id
_entity_poly.type
_entity_poly.pdbx_seq_one_letter_code
_entity_poly.pdbx_strand_id
1 'polypeptide(L)'
;MVREPDFLRPSLFARSKARIIKPLSENSLRASGIIFIVMTLVFSFGYSIGTRNSDGPVDEAIKEITAAGHSKVTKQLLQRAAIEGAIKASGDTWSNYFPTSALDIFKDRLNNQYTGVGIILRKSVSGVLEVASVEGNSPAADAGIVVSDQLLEINGTDVQGASLPSTIAMLRGNVGKKVDLLITRSGKNILISLKRAKITAQSVEISTISKGVALLSISSFSISTASQVEELLSKTPHSKGVIIDLRNNPGGIVEEAVGVARQFINGGIIVSYQKASGEKLIFESTESGADQAPLVVLINRSTASAAEILAAALQDRNRAVILGEKSYGKGTVQEFKTLNDGSKLELTVALYRSPSGKLIEGKGVSPDLAVPESVIASKSLQVLGGLAALITPNN
;
A
#
# COMPACT_ATOMS: atom_id res chain seq x y z
N MET A 1 -31.25 9.87 56.11
CA MET A 1 -30.46 10.49 57.19
C MET A 1 -29.01 10.52 56.72
N VAL A 2 -28.63 11.55 55.97
CA VAL A 2 -27.27 11.78 55.50
C VAL A 2 -26.99 13.23 55.76
N ARG A 3 -25.91 13.49 56.52
CA ARG A 3 -25.46 14.82 56.96
C ARG A 3 -24.67 15.47 55.79
N GLU A 4 -25.01 16.70 55.45
CA GLU A 4 -24.18 17.64 54.75
C GLU A 4 -23.07 18.21 55.68
N PRO A 5 -21.86 18.51 55.20
CA PRO A 5 -20.89 19.30 55.95
C PRO A 5 -20.92 20.77 55.53
N ASP A 6 -21.04 21.61 56.55
CA ASP A 6 -20.83 23.04 56.56
C ASP A 6 -19.45 23.48 56.03
N PHE A 7 -19.46 24.46 55.14
CA PHE A 7 -18.28 25.30 54.84
C PHE A 7 -18.70 26.74 54.58
N LEU A 8 -18.79 27.52 55.60
CA LEU A 8 -18.72 28.99 55.51
C LEU A 8 -18.19 29.58 56.82
N ARG A 9 -16.92 29.96 56.80
CA ARG A 9 -16.36 31.03 57.67
C ARG A 9 -15.34 31.84 56.89
N PRO A 10 -15.47 33.18 56.81
CA PRO A 10 -14.53 34.04 56.17
C PRO A 10 -13.45 34.42 57.20
N SER A 11 -12.16 34.25 56.87
CA SER A 11 -11.04 34.72 57.67
C SER A 11 -10.32 35.88 57.00
N LEU A 12 -10.37 37.01 57.68
CA LEU A 12 -9.31 37.98 57.85
C LEU A 12 -8.66 38.60 56.60
N PHE A 13 -9.11 39.84 56.37
CA PHE A 13 -8.40 40.87 55.64
C PHE A 13 -7.00 41.08 56.23
N ALA A 14 -5.95 40.70 55.55
CA ALA A 14 -4.59 41.16 55.76
C ALA A 14 -4.39 42.44 54.94
N ARG A 15 -4.20 43.55 55.64
CA ARG A 15 -3.82 44.88 55.09
C ARG A 15 -2.45 44.73 54.41
N SER A 16 -2.42 44.70 53.09
CA SER A 16 -1.20 44.88 52.31
C SER A 16 -0.75 46.35 52.42
N LYS A 17 0.39 46.55 53.02
CA LYS A 17 1.08 47.86 53.00
C LYS A 17 1.50 48.14 51.55
N ALA A 18 0.96 49.21 50.98
CA ALA A 18 1.41 49.73 49.70
C ALA A 18 2.91 50.11 49.80
N ARG A 19 3.77 49.36 49.12
CA ARG A 19 5.17 49.77 48.93
C ARG A 19 5.17 50.98 47.99
N ILE A 20 5.56 52.13 48.50
CA ILE A 20 5.86 53.32 47.71
C ILE A 20 7.08 52.98 46.86
N ILE A 21 6.87 52.78 45.56
CA ILE A 21 7.95 52.62 44.58
C ILE A 21 8.58 53.99 44.43
N LYS A 22 9.84 54.13 44.92
CA LYS A 22 10.61 55.34 44.66
C LYS A 22 10.82 55.49 43.14
N PRO A 23 10.66 56.72 42.60
CA PRO A 23 10.94 56.92 41.18
C PRO A 23 12.42 56.59 40.90
N LEU A 24 12.64 55.81 39.83
CA LEU A 24 13.97 55.49 39.34
C LEU A 24 14.73 56.76 38.98
N SER A 25 15.97 56.92 39.39
CA SER A 25 16.80 58.08 39.04
C SER A 25 16.97 58.15 37.50
N GLU A 26 17.11 59.36 36.96
CA GLU A 26 17.31 59.55 35.51
C GLU A 26 18.44 58.71 34.93
N ASN A 27 19.48 58.48 35.70
CA ASN A 27 20.60 57.61 35.29
C ASN A 27 20.19 56.14 35.20
N SER A 28 19.27 55.64 36.06
CA SER A 28 18.79 54.26 35.99
C SER A 28 17.81 54.06 34.79
N LEU A 29 17.03 55.09 34.42
CA LEU A 29 16.20 55.08 33.24
C LEU A 29 17.03 55.04 31.93
N ARG A 30 18.13 55.84 31.90
CA ARG A 30 19.07 55.86 30.77
C ARG A 30 19.82 54.53 30.65
N ALA A 31 20.25 53.95 31.74
CA ALA A 31 20.92 52.63 31.77
C ALA A 31 19.94 51.52 31.33
N SER A 32 18.69 51.52 31.78
CA SER A 32 17.67 50.53 31.36
C SER A 32 17.30 50.68 29.88
N GLY A 33 17.26 51.94 29.37
CA GLY A 33 17.02 52.18 27.91
C GLY A 33 18.18 51.65 27.06
N ILE A 34 19.44 51.85 27.48
CA ILE A 34 20.62 51.35 26.79
C ILE A 34 20.64 49.82 26.81
N ILE A 35 20.32 49.17 27.93
CA ILE A 35 20.24 47.70 28.05
C ILE A 35 19.14 47.16 27.14
N PHE A 36 17.99 47.82 27.10
CA PHE A 36 16.88 47.38 26.19
C PHE A 36 17.29 47.49 24.72
N ILE A 37 17.92 48.60 24.32
CA ILE A 37 18.41 48.77 22.92
C ILE A 37 19.47 47.72 22.59
N VAL A 38 20.43 47.46 23.48
CA VAL A 38 21.45 46.42 23.28
C VAL A 38 20.80 45.02 23.20
N MET A 39 19.86 44.70 24.10
CA MET A 39 19.10 43.43 24.00
C MET A 39 18.33 43.31 22.72
N THR A 40 17.66 44.37 22.26
CA THR A 40 16.92 44.39 21.00
C THR A 40 17.84 44.18 19.78
N LEU A 41 19.01 44.84 19.80
CA LEU A 41 20.04 44.66 18.77
C LEU A 41 20.65 43.28 18.79
N VAL A 42 20.97 42.73 19.96
CA VAL A 42 21.48 41.33 20.09
C VAL A 42 20.43 40.33 19.70
N PHE A 43 19.13 40.55 20.05
CA PHE A 43 18.02 39.69 19.64
C PHE A 43 17.78 39.79 18.13
N SER A 44 17.79 41.00 17.55
CA SER A 44 17.63 41.20 16.11
C SER A 44 18.82 40.63 15.33
N PHE A 45 20.04 40.77 15.84
CA PHE A 45 21.22 40.17 15.23
C PHE A 45 21.28 38.67 15.41
N GLY A 46 20.91 38.14 16.58
CA GLY A 46 20.74 36.71 16.84
C GLY A 46 19.61 36.12 16.01
N TYR A 47 18.49 36.83 15.88
CA TYR A 47 17.38 36.43 15.01
C TYR A 47 17.80 36.45 13.52
N SER A 48 18.52 37.47 13.05
CA SER A 48 19.08 37.55 11.69
C SER A 48 20.11 36.47 11.38
N ILE A 49 20.89 36.01 12.39
CA ILE A 49 21.86 34.91 12.27
C ILE A 49 21.10 33.58 12.36
N GLY A 50 20.09 33.46 13.24
CA GLY A 50 19.27 32.25 13.41
C GLY A 50 18.32 31.99 12.25
N THR A 51 17.92 33.03 11.50
CA THR A 51 17.10 32.92 10.28
C THR A 51 17.93 32.83 8.99
N ARG A 52 19.26 32.88 9.07
CA ARG A 52 20.06 32.31 7.99
C ARG A 52 19.81 30.81 8.03
N ASN A 53 18.73 30.39 7.34
CA ASN A 53 18.69 29.07 6.80
C ASN A 53 20.05 28.87 6.14
N SER A 54 20.87 28.03 6.72
CA SER A 54 22.04 27.53 6.01
C SER A 54 21.48 26.67 4.90
N ASP A 55 21.14 27.28 3.75
CA ASP A 55 20.88 26.56 2.54
C ASP A 55 22.12 25.66 2.39
N GLY A 56 21.90 24.35 2.46
CA GLY A 56 22.99 23.41 2.28
C GLY A 56 23.53 23.52 0.85
N PRO A 57 24.70 22.97 0.53
CA PRO A 57 25.30 23.05 -0.80
C PRO A 57 24.35 22.63 -1.94
N VAL A 58 23.39 21.73 -1.64
CA VAL A 58 22.38 21.29 -2.61
C VAL A 58 21.39 22.41 -2.92
N ASP A 59 20.90 23.13 -1.91
CA ASP A 59 19.96 24.24 -2.12
C ASP A 59 20.65 25.42 -2.80
N GLU A 60 21.91 25.71 -2.46
CA GLU A 60 22.74 26.73 -3.11
C GLU A 60 22.94 26.38 -4.60
N ALA A 61 23.31 25.14 -4.92
CA ALA A 61 23.47 24.68 -6.29
C ALA A 61 22.17 24.79 -7.09
N ILE A 62 21.04 24.38 -6.50
CA ILE A 62 19.70 24.50 -7.12
C ILE A 62 19.39 25.97 -7.44
N LYS A 63 19.67 26.88 -6.51
CA LYS A 63 19.47 28.32 -6.67
C LYS A 63 20.31 28.88 -7.83
N GLU A 64 21.60 28.57 -7.87
CA GLU A 64 22.50 29.01 -8.93
C GLU A 64 22.10 28.44 -10.30
N ILE A 65 21.78 27.16 -10.40
CA ILE A 65 21.32 26.54 -11.65
C ILE A 65 20.04 27.19 -12.15
N THR A 66 19.10 27.50 -11.23
CA THR A 66 17.82 28.12 -11.61
C THR A 66 18.00 29.59 -12.04
N ALA A 67 18.95 30.33 -11.41
CA ALA A 67 19.17 31.76 -11.67
C ALA A 67 20.08 32.01 -12.90
N ALA A 68 21.17 31.28 -13.02
CA ALA A 68 22.22 31.53 -13.99
C ALA A 68 22.38 30.45 -15.09
N GLY A 69 21.67 29.30 -14.91
CA GLY A 69 21.78 28.19 -15.88
C GLY A 69 21.20 28.55 -17.26
N HIS A 70 21.86 28.11 -18.31
CA HIS A 70 21.39 28.30 -19.69
C HIS A 70 20.07 27.58 -19.97
N SER A 71 19.83 26.44 -19.33
CA SER A 71 18.61 25.65 -19.50
C SER A 71 17.52 26.14 -18.55
N LYS A 72 16.32 26.38 -19.07
CA LYS A 72 15.15 26.74 -18.25
C LYS A 72 14.59 25.53 -17.51
N VAL A 73 15.11 25.28 -16.31
CA VAL A 73 14.64 24.22 -15.42
C VAL A 73 13.94 24.83 -14.19
N THR A 74 12.92 24.15 -13.69
CA THR A 74 12.21 24.62 -12.49
C THR A 74 12.93 24.16 -11.23
N LYS A 75 12.84 24.95 -10.15
CA LYS A 75 13.35 24.59 -8.83
C LYS A 75 12.79 23.24 -8.37
N GLN A 76 11.51 23.01 -8.59
CA GLN A 76 10.84 21.76 -8.22
C GLN A 76 11.45 20.52 -8.92
N LEU A 77 11.76 20.66 -10.22
CA LEU A 77 12.41 19.57 -10.96
C LEU A 77 13.79 19.25 -10.38
N LEU A 78 14.58 20.27 -10.07
CA LEU A 78 15.92 20.09 -9.50
C LEU A 78 15.86 19.50 -8.07
N GLN A 79 14.93 19.97 -7.22
CA GLN A 79 14.73 19.41 -5.89
C GLN A 79 14.34 17.93 -5.97
N ARG A 80 13.41 17.59 -6.87
CA ARG A 80 13.02 16.20 -7.11
C ARG A 80 14.22 15.36 -7.56
N ALA A 81 14.99 15.82 -8.51
CA ALA A 81 16.18 15.12 -9.00
C ALA A 81 17.23 14.91 -7.89
N ALA A 82 17.41 15.90 -7.02
CA ALA A 82 18.32 15.79 -5.87
C ALA A 82 17.85 14.71 -4.87
N ILE A 83 16.55 14.65 -4.56
CA ILE A 83 15.96 13.63 -3.68
C ILE A 83 16.10 12.24 -4.32
N GLU A 84 15.73 12.10 -5.59
CA GLU A 84 15.85 10.83 -6.32
C GLU A 84 17.33 10.38 -6.43
N GLY A 85 18.25 11.33 -6.62
CA GLY A 85 19.69 11.09 -6.58
C GLY A 85 20.18 10.59 -5.22
N ALA A 86 19.70 11.17 -4.12
CA ALA A 86 20.05 10.75 -2.77
C ALA A 86 19.53 9.33 -2.48
N ILE A 87 18.29 9.02 -2.87
CA ILE A 87 17.73 7.67 -2.76
C ILE A 87 18.58 6.67 -3.54
N LYS A 88 18.92 6.99 -4.78
CA LYS A 88 19.78 6.13 -5.60
C LYS A 88 21.16 5.90 -4.98
N ALA A 89 21.75 6.94 -4.40
CA ALA A 89 23.06 6.86 -3.75
C ALA A 89 23.03 6.03 -2.45
N SER A 90 21.87 5.90 -1.79
CA SER A 90 21.71 5.03 -0.61
C SER A 90 21.84 3.54 -0.93
N GLY A 91 21.71 3.15 -2.20
CA GLY A 91 21.71 1.74 -2.63
C GLY A 91 20.41 0.99 -2.34
N ASP A 92 19.43 1.64 -1.73
CA ASP A 92 18.13 1.04 -1.45
C ASP A 92 17.25 1.09 -2.71
N THR A 93 16.96 -0.09 -3.26
CA THR A 93 16.17 -0.24 -4.49
C THR A 93 14.67 -0.11 -4.27
N TRP A 94 14.22 -0.11 -3.01
CA TRP A 94 12.81 -0.10 -2.64
C TRP A 94 12.32 1.25 -2.13
N SER A 95 13.26 2.16 -1.78
CA SER A 95 12.91 3.52 -1.39
C SER A 95 12.46 4.34 -2.59
N ASN A 96 11.43 5.17 -2.38
CA ASN A 96 10.83 5.98 -3.43
C ASN A 96 10.49 7.39 -2.94
N TYR A 97 10.41 8.33 -3.88
CA TYR A 97 9.89 9.67 -3.66
C TYR A 97 8.55 9.85 -4.36
N PHE A 98 7.55 10.31 -3.60
CA PHE A 98 6.21 10.62 -4.09
C PHE A 98 5.95 12.12 -3.99
N PRO A 99 5.98 12.86 -5.10
CA PRO A 99 5.53 14.24 -5.11
C PRO A 99 4.05 14.33 -4.72
N THR A 100 3.60 15.47 -4.22
CA THR A 100 2.21 15.69 -3.81
C THR A 100 1.19 15.31 -4.88
N SER A 101 1.51 15.54 -6.15
CA SER A 101 0.68 15.15 -7.30
C SER A 101 0.52 13.63 -7.49
N ALA A 102 1.39 12.81 -6.90
CA ALA A 102 1.33 11.35 -7.01
C ALA A 102 0.65 10.68 -5.80
N LEU A 103 0.33 11.42 -4.75
CA LEU A 103 -0.24 10.85 -3.52
C LEU A 103 -1.63 10.25 -3.70
N ASP A 104 -2.45 10.83 -4.56
CA ASP A 104 -3.79 10.30 -4.84
C ASP A 104 -3.70 8.98 -5.62
N ILE A 105 -2.78 8.87 -6.58
CA ILE A 105 -2.50 7.62 -7.29
C ILE A 105 -2.04 6.52 -6.31
N PHE A 106 -1.23 6.90 -5.32
CA PHE A 106 -0.79 5.96 -4.28
C PHE A 106 -1.95 5.50 -3.39
N LYS A 107 -2.79 6.42 -2.91
CA LYS A 107 -4.00 6.10 -2.13
C LYS A 107 -4.96 5.20 -2.93
N ASP A 108 -5.15 5.52 -4.20
CA ASP A 108 -5.99 4.71 -5.09
C ASP A 108 -5.47 3.28 -5.20
N ARG A 109 -4.15 3.11 -5.27
CA ARG A 109 -3.52 1.79 -5.31
C ARG A 109 -3.77 0.98 -4.03
N LEU A 110 -3.65 1.63 -2.84
CA LEU A 110 -3.94 0.98 -1.55
C LEU A 110 -5.41 0.55 -1.42
N ASN A 111 -6.33 1.31 -2.01
CA ASN A 111 -7.75 1.02 -2.05
C ASN A 111 -8.14 0.06 -3.20
N ASN A 112 -7.18 -0.46 -3.95
CA ASN A 112 -7.40 -1.18 -5.19
C ASN A 112 -8.28 -0.39 -6.18
N GLN A 113 -8.08 0.92 -6.23
CA GLN A 113 -8.85 1.84 -7.05
C GLN A 113 -8.01 2.38 -8.21
N TYR A 114 -8.68 2.67 -9.31
CA TYR A 114 -8.07 3.37 -10.44
C TYR A 114 -9.13 4.22 -11.15
N THR A 115 -8.68 5.24 -11.84
CA THR A 115 -9.58 6.02 -12.69
C THR A 115 -9.52 5.52 -14.13
N GLY A 116 -10.66 5.10 -14.65
CA GLY A 116 -10.76 4.52 -15.98
C GLY A 116 -12.19 4.20 -16.37
N VAL A 117 -12.36 3.19 -17.20
CA VAL A 117 -13.67 2.74 -17.68
C VAL A 117 -14.08 1.35 -17.20
N GLY A 118 -13.17 0.59 -16.53
CA GLY A 118 -13.48 -0.74 -16.01
C GLY A 118 -13.24 -1.88 -17.01
N ILE A 119 -12.27 -1.73 -17.90
CA ILE A 119 -11.86 -2.77 -18.85
C ILE A 119 -10.45 -3.23 -18.47
N ILE A 120 -10.26 -4.54 -18.39
CA ILE A 120 -8.97 -5.20 -18.40
C ILE A 120 -8.70 -5.69 -19.82
N LEU A 121 -7.57 -5.25 -20.38
CA LEU A 121 -7.16 -5.62 -21.72
C LEU A 121 -6.10 -6.72 -21.71
N ARG A 122 -6.14 -7.58 -22.71
CA ARG A 122 -5.04 -8.47 -23.05
C ARG A 122 -4.65 -8.28 -24.53
N LYS A 123 -3.41 -8.62 -24.86
CA LYS A 123 -2.96 -8.68 -26.24
C LYS A 123 -2.90 -10.15 -26.65
N SER A 124 -3.61 -10.53 -27.70
CA SER A 124 -3.59 -11.88 -28.22
C SER A 124 -2.24 -12.21 -28.87
N VAL A 125 -1.99 -13.47 -29.17
CA VAL A 125 -0.79 -13.91 -29.91
C VAL A 125 -0.70 -13.26 -31.29
N SER A 126 -1.84 -12.97 -31.93
CA SER A 126 -1.94 -12.23 -33.19
C SER A 126 -1.72 -10.72 -33.04
N GLY A 127 -1.50 -10.21 -31.83
CA GLY A 127 -1.27 -8.79 -31.58
C GLY A 127 -2.55 -7.95 -31.42
N VAL A 128 -3.74 -8.56 -31.46
CA VAL A 128 -5.02 -7.87 -31.27
C VAL A 128 -5.24 -7.54 -29.79
N LEU A 129 -5.69 -6.30 -29.52
CA LEU A 129 -6.10 -5.88 -28.19
C LEU A 129 -7.56 -6.26 -27.96
N GLU A 130 -7.83 -7.07 -26.96
CA GLU A 130 -9.17 -7.53 -26.62
C GLU A 130 -9.48 -7.39 -25.13
N VAL A 131 -10.76 -7.27 -24.83
CA VAL A 131 -11.26 -7.24 -23.45
C VAL A 131 -11.10 -8.62 -22.82
N ALA A 132 -10.24 -8.70 -21.80
CA ALA A 132 -10.00 -9.91 -21.01
C ALA A 132 -11.03 -10.04 -19.87
N SER A 133 -11.42 -8.90 -19.27
CA SER A 133 -12.41 -8.83 -18.20
C SER A 133 -13.06 -7.45 -18.18
N VAL A 134 -14.25 -7.36 -17.62
CA VAL A 134 -14.97 -6.11 -17.36
C VAL A 134 -15.30 -6.07 -15.87
N GLU A 135 -14.88 -5.01 -15.21
CA GLU A 135 -15.19 -4.80 -13.79
C GLU A 135 -16.67 -4.56 -13.60
N GLY A 136 -17.27 -5.26 -12.65
CA GLY A 136 -18.65 -4.99 -12.22
C GLY A 136 -18.80 -3.55 -11.70
N ASN A 137 -20.00 -2.98 -11.79
CA ASN A 137 -20.28 -1.59 -11.36
C ASN A 137 -19.33 -0.56 -12.01
N SER A 138 -19.02 -0.73 -13.29
CA SER A 138 -18.12 0.14 -14.03
C SER A 138 -18.81 0.75 -15.26
N PRO A 139 -18.33 1.89 -15.77
CA PRO A 139 -18.88 2.48 -17.00
C PRO A 139 -18.89 1.52 -18.20
N ALA A 140 -17.92 0.62 -18.27
CA ALA A 140 -17.86 -0.39 -19.34
C ALA A 140 -18.95 -1.45 -19.20
N ALA A 141 -19.20 -1.91 -17.96
CA ALA A 141 -20.28 -2.86 -17.67
C ALA A 141 -21.65 -2.24 -17.98
N ASP A 142 -21.89 -1.01 -17.51
CA ASP A 142 -23.13 -0.26 -17.74
C ASP A 142 -23.39 -0.02 -19.24
N ALA A 143 -22.33 0.14 -20.03
CA ALA A 143 -22.40 0.32 -21.48
C ALA A 143 -22.46 -0.99 -22.27
N GLY A 144 -22.45 -2.14 -21.59
CA GLY A 144 -22.57 -3.45 -22.21
C GLY A 144 -21.33 -3.93 -22.97
N ILE A 145 -20.14 -3.47 -22.57
CA ILE A 145 -18.86 -4.05 -23.04
C ILE A 145 -18.72 -5.45 -22.42
N VAL A 146 -18.27 -6.41 -23.22
CA VAL A 146 -18.14 -7.81 -22.79
C VAL A 146 -16.74 -8.36 -23.11
N VAL A 147 -16.41 -9.48 -22.48
CA VAL A 147 -15.18 -10.22 -22.75
C VAL A 147 -15.10 -10.60 -24.24
N SER A 148 -13.90 -10.53 -24.79
CA SER A 148 -13.57 -10.78 -26.20
C SER A 148 -14.01 -9.67 -27.19
N ASP A 149 -14.56 -8.55 -26.74
CA ASP A 149 -14.64 -7.35 -27.58
C ASP A 149 -13.23 -6.92 -27.99
N GLN A 150 -13.00 -6.65 -29.27
CA GLN A 150 -11.70 -6.19 -29.74
C GLN A 150 -11.68 -4.66 -29.80
N LEU A 151 -10.66 -4.05 -29.21
CA LEU A 151 -10.51 -2.60 -29.19
C LEU A 151 -9.74 -2.13 -30.44
N LEU A 152 -10.38 -1.28 -31.23
CA LEU A 152 -9.83 -0.74 -32.46
C LEU A 152 -9.29 0.68 -32.27
N GLU A 153 -10.10 1.58 -31.64
CA GLU A 153 -9.72 2.99 -31.47
C GLU A 153 -10.09 3.50 -30.08
N ILE A 154 -9.32 4.48 -29.62
CA ILE A 154 -9.61 5.29 -28.41
C ILE A 154 -9.57 6.76 -28.82
N ASN A 155 -10.68 7.49 -28.64
CA ASN A 155 -10.84 8.90 -29.05
C ASN A 155 -10.43 9.14 -30.52
N GLY A 156 -10.78 8.26 -31.43
CA GLY A 156 -10.42 8.32 -32.86
C GLY A 156 -8.96 7.97 -33.18
N THR A 157 -8.17 7.59 -32.18
CA THR A 157 -6.79 7.12 -32.40
C THR A 157 -6.79 5.60 -32.53
N ASP A 158 -6.29 5.08 -33.65
CA ASP A 158 -6.09 3.64 -33.85
C ASP A 158 -5.11 3.07 -32.83
N VAL A 159 -5.50 2.01 -32.14
CA VAL A 159 -4.68 1.32 -31.12
C VAL A 159 -4.23 -0.07 -31.58
N GLN A 160 -4.57 -0.46 -32.81
CA GLN A 160 -4.08 -1.72 -33.37
C GLN A 160 -2.56 -1.67 -33.51
N GLY A 161 -1.87 -2.64 -32.95
CA GLY A 161 -0.41 -2.62 -32.89
C GLY A 161 0.22 -1.83 -31.75
N ALA A 162 -0.54 -1.00 -31.02
CA ALA A 162 -0.06 -0.28 -29.86
C ALA A 162 0.37 -1.25 -28.72
N SER A 163 1.27 -0.78 -27.84
CA SER A 163 1.61 -1.56 -26.65
C SER A 163 0.47 -1.52 -25.63
N LEU A 164 0.30 -2.61 -24.88
CA LEU A 164 -0.72 -2.69 -23.84
C LEU A 164 -0.60 -1.55 -22.80
N PRO A 165 0.60 -1.19 -22.27
CA PRO A 165 0.75 -0.05 -21.37
C PRO A 165 0.31 1.29 -21.97
N SER A 166 0.64 1.55 -23.25
CA SER A 166 0.22 2.77 -23.95
C SER A 166 -1.29 2.86 -24.06
N THR A 167 -1.94 1.76 -24.46
CA THR A 167 -3.41 1.68 -24.58
C THR A 167 -4.10 1.88 -23.24
N ILE A 168 -3.59 1.27 -22.16
CA ILE A 168 -4.11 1.47 -20.80
C ILE A 168 -3.99 2.95 -20.38
N ALA A 169 -2.87 3.61 -20.70
CA ALA A 169 -2.69 5.03 -20.39
C ALA A 169 -3.74 5.92 -21.07
N MET A 170 -4.15 5.59 -22.30
CA MET A 170 -5.21 6.31 -23.03
C MET A 170 -6.61 6.11 -22.42
N LEU A 171 -6.89 4.94 -21.86
CA LEU A 171 -8.15 4.66 -21.15
C LEU A 171 -8.24 5.41 -19.81
N ARG A 172 -7.11 5.69 -19.17
CA ARG A 172 -7.02 6.45 -17.92
C ARG A 172 -7.26 7.94 -18.16
N GLY A 173 -7.48 8.70 -17.10
CA GLY A 173 -7.66 10.14 -17.15
C GLY A 173 -8.55 10.63 -16.00
N ASN A 174 -8.94 11.91 -16.00
CA ASN A 174 -9.72 12.50 -14.92
C ASN A 174 -11.15 11.94 -14.86
N VAL A 175 -11.67 11.73 -13.65
CA VAL A 175 -13.05 11.32 -13.39
C VAL A 175 -14.04 12.26 -14.10
N GLY A 176 -15.08 11.69 -14.68
CA GLY A 176 -16.14 12.40 -15.42
C GLY A 176 -15.78 12.82 -16.84
N LYS A 177 -14.51 12.76 -17.26
CA LYS A 177 -14.12 13.03 -18.65
C LYS A 177 -14.51 11.88 -19.55
N LYS A 178 -15.05 12.21 -20.72
CA LYS A 178 -15.44 11.24 -21.74
C LYS A 178 -14.23 10.56 -22.36
N VAL A 179 -14.44 9.33 -22.81
CA VAL A 179 -13.57 8.57 -23.71
C VAL A 179 -14.46 7.80 -24.67
N ASP A 180 -14.14 7.90 -25.94
CA ASP A 180 -14.85 7.20 -27.00
C ASP A 180 -14.05 5.97 -27.42
N LEU A 181 -14.69 4.80 -27.45
CA LEU A 181 -14.08 3.52 -27.80
C LEU A 181 -14.76 2.99 -29.06
N LEU A 182 -13.98 2.69 -30.09
CA LEU A 182 -14.43 1.89 -31.21
C LEU A 182 -14.02 0.44 -30.95
N ILE A 183 -15.01 -0.43 -30.78
CA ILE A 183 -14.79 -1.87 -30.61
C ILE A 183 -15.38 -2.65 -31.80
N THR A 184 -14.91 -3.88 -32.01
CA THR A 184 -15.56 -4.80 -32.87
C THR A 184 -16.03 -6.04 -32.09
N ARG A 185 -17.29 -6.45 -32.35
CA ARG A 185 -17.94 -7.62 -31.75
C ARG A 185 -18.62 -8.41 -32.85
N SER A 186 -18.23 -9.65 -33.00
CA SER A 186 -18.78 -10.53 -34.07
C SER A 186 -18.74 -9.88 -35.47
N GLY A 187 -17.65 -9.18 -35.78
CA GLY A 187 -17.42 -8.49 -37.05
C GLY A 187 -18.19 -7.18 -37.25
N LYS A 188 -18.90 -6.68 -36.21
CA LYS A 188 -19.61 -5.39 -36.25
C LYS A 188 -18.86 -4.36 -35.41
N ASN A 189 -18.60 -3.19 -35.98
CA ASN A 189 -18.01 -2.09 -35.28
C ASN A 189 -19.09 -1.34 -34.49
N ILE A 190 -18.75 -1.04 -33.21
CA ILE A 190 -19.62 -0.38 -32.25
C ILE A 190 -18.82 0.78 -31.62
N LEU A 191 -19.35 1.99 -31.75
CA LEU A 191 -18.80 3.16 -31.08
C LEU A 191 -19.51 3.35 -29.74
N ILE A 192 -18.74 3.39 -28.66
CA ILE A 192 -19.22 3.50 -27.28
C ILE A 192 -18.58 4.71 -26.62
N SER A 193 -19.39 5.65 -26.13
CA SER A 193 -18.91 6.82 -25.37
C SER A 193 -19.09 6.58 -23.87
N LEU A 194 -18.00 6.59 -23.13
CA LEU A 194 -17.94 6.33 -21.69
C LEU A 194 -17.47 7.55 -20.91
N LYS A 195 -17.94 7.69 -19.69
CA LYS A 195 -17.35 8.63 -18.72
C LYS A 195 -16.40 7.88 -17.80
N ARG A 196 -15.17 8.35 -17.68
CA ARG A 196 -14.22 7.77 -16.71
C ARG A 196 -14.76 7.90 -15.30
N ALA A 197 -14.66 6.83 -14.53
CA ALA A 197 -15.06 6.78 -13.13
C ALA A 197 -13.90 6.29 -12.27
N LYS A 198 -14.00 6.50 -10.97
CA LYS A 198 -13.17 5.81 -9.99
C LYS A 198 -13.73 4.41 -9.81
N ILE A 199 -12.93 3.41 -10.09
CA ILE A 199 -13.32 2.00 -10.11
C ILE A 199 -12.55 1.30 -9.01
N THR A 200 -13.24 0.53 -8.20
CA THR A 200 -12.61 -0.37 -7.23
C THR A 200 -12.53 -1.75 -7.87
N ALA A 201 -11.33 -2.21 -8.17
CA ALA A 201 -11.12 -3.54 -8.71
C ALA A 201 -11.36 -4.58 -7.61
N GLN A 202 -11.96 -5.71 -7.99
CA GLN A 202 -12.15 -6.80 -7.05
C GLN A 202 -10.82 -7.53 -6.85
N SER A 203 -10.34 -7.56 -5.59
CA SER A 203 -9.06 -8.20 -5.24
C SER A 203 -9.21 -9.62 -4.73
N VAL A 204 -10.41 -10.02 -4.36
CA VAL A 204 -10.72 -11.34 -3.79
C VAL A 204 -11.85 -11.97 -4.58
N GLU A 205 -11.65 -13.17 -5.06
CA GLU A 205 -12.66 -13.99 -5.73
C GLU A 205 -12.67 -15.39 -5.13
N ILE A 206 -13.85 -16.00 -5.03
CA ILE A 206 -13.99 -17.39 -4.60
C ILE A 206 -14.86 -18.17 -5.57
N SER A 207 -14.46 -19.39 -5.85
CA SER A 207 -15.22 -20.32 -6.69
C SER A 207 -15.15 -21.73 -6.13
N THR A 208 -16.17 -22.56 -6.45
CA THR A 208 -16.16 -23.99 -6.12
C THR A 208 -15.58 -24.75 -7.29
N ILE A 209 -14.42 -25.35 -7.15
CA ILE A 209 -13.75 -26.13 -8.22
C ILE A 209 -14.04 -27.63 -8.13
N SER A 210 -14.48 -28.12 -6.99
CA SER A 210 -14.94 -29.48 -6.75
C SER A 210 -15.88 -29.48 -5.56
N LYS A 211 -16.69 -30.52 -5.41
CA LYS A 211 -17.62 -30.61 -4.28
C LYS A 211 -16.88 -30.52 -2.92
N GLY A 212 -17.12 -29.43 -2.20
CA GLY A 212 -16.50 -29.14 -0.90
C GLY A 212 -15.06 -28.61 -1.00
N VAL A 213 -14.58 -28.19 -2.18
CA VAL A 213 -13.29 -27.53 -2.37
C VAL A 213 -13.49 -26.14 -2.94
N ALA A 214 -13.03 -25.13 -2.23
CA ALA A 214 -13.04 -23.74 -2.67
C ALA A 214 -11.67 -23.34 -3.24
N LEU A 215 -11.70 -22.53 -4.31
CA LEU A 215 -10.57 -21.78 -4.84
C LEU A 215 -10.76 -20.31 -4.48
N LEU A 216 -9.92 -19.80 -3.59
CA LEU A 216 -9.86 -18.43 -3.15
C LEU A 216 -8.70 -17.73 -3.86
N SER A 217 -8.98 -16.87 -4.82
CA SER A 217 -7.98 -16.08 -5.55
C SER A 217 -7.84 -14.70 -4.92
N ILE A 218 -6.63 -14.33 -4.53
CA ILE A 218 -6.31 -13.00 -3.99
C ILE A 218 -5.30 -12.36 -4.93
N SER A 219 -5.74 -11.35 -5.69
CA SER A 219 -4.89 -10.68 -6.68
C SER A 219 -4.01 -9.56 -6.08
N SER A 220 -4.41 -8.99 -4.95
CA SER A 220 -3.64 -8.00 -4.16
C SER A 220 -4.22 -7.88 -2.76
N PHE A 221 -3.41 -7.35 -1.83
CA PHE A 221 -3.88 -7.02 -0.47
C PHE A 221 -4.22 -5.53 -0.40
N SER A 222 -5.47 -5.19 -0.62
CA SER A 222 -6.06 -3.86 -0.49
C SER A 222 -6.89 -3.74 0.78
N ILE A 223 -7.35 -2.54 1.11
CA ILE A 223 -8.25 -2.31 2.25
C ILE A 223 -9.46 -3.24 2.15
N SER A 224 -9.80 -3.89 3.25
CA SER A 224 -10.89 -4.87 3.42
C SER A 224 -10.67 -6.24 2.76
N THR A 225 -9.47 -6.57 2.28
CA THR A 225 -9.18 -7.92 1.74
C THR A 225 -9.47 -9.01 2.78
N ALA A 226 -9.05 -8.83 4.02
CA ALA A 226 -9.26 -9.82 5.09
C ALA A 226 -10.74 -10.06 5.38
N SER A 227 -11.54 -9.01 5.48
CA SER A 227 -12.99 -9.14 5.71
C SER A 227 -13.74 -9.72 4.51
N GLN A 228 -13.30 -9.42 3.28
CA GLN A 228 -13.85 -10.05 2.08
C GLN A 228 -13.57 -11.56 2.04
N VAL A 229 -12.36 -11.97 2.41
CA VAL A 229 -12.00 -13.39 2.51
C VAL A 229 -12.88 -14.10 3.54
N GLU A 230 -13.05 -13.53 4.74
CA GLU A 230 -13.92 -14.06 5.79
C GLU A 230 -15.36 -14.21 5.31
N GLU A 231 -15.94 -13.17 4.72
CA GLU A 231 -17.29 -13.18 4.19
C GLU A 231 -17.50 -14.24 3.12
N LEU A 232 -16.58 -14.33 2.15
CA LEU A 232 -16.68 -15.28 1.05
C LEU A 232 -16.51 -16.73 1.50
N LEU A 233 -15.57 -17.01 2.40
CA LEU A 233 -15.38 -18.34 2.99
C LEU A 233 -16.60 -18.77 3.80
N SER A 234 -17.18 -17.88 4.61
CA SER A 234 -18.38 -18.21 5.41
C SER A 234 -19.59 -18.64 4.57
N LYS A 235 -19.65 -18.16 3.32
CA LYS A 235 -20.75 -18.46 2.38
C LYS A 235 -20.45 -19.63 1.44
N THR A 236 -19.20 -20.08 1.37
CA THR A 236 -18.77 -21.08 0.38
C THR A 236 -18.46 -22.41 1.08
N PRO A 237 -19.14 -23.52 0.76
CA PRO A 237 -18.82 -24.83 1.31
C PRO A 237 -17.42 -25.28 0.92
N HIS A 238 -16.55 -25.54 1.91
CA HIS A 238 -15.15 -25.93 1.71
C HIS A 238 -14.64 -27.02 2.67
N SER A 239 -15.53 -27.89 3.12
CA SER A 239 -15.21 -28.95 4.11
C SER A 239 -14.10 -29.92 3.69
N LYS A 240 -13.80 -30.01 2.39
CA LYS A 240 -12.71 -30.82 1.83
C LYS A 240 -11.43 -30.04 1.57
N GLY A 241 -11.46 -28.71 1.69
CA GLY A 241 -10.28 -27.86 1.61
C GLY A 241 -10.46 -26.56 0.86
N VAL A 242 -9.47 -25.71 1.04
CA VAL A 242 -9.33 -24.42 0.38
C VAL A 242 -8.01 -24.40 -0.39
N ILE A 243 -8.05 -23.89 -1.60
CA ILE A 243 -6.86 -23.51 -2.37
C ILE A 243 -6.80 -21.98 -2.37
N ILE A 244 -5.77 -21.39 -1.79
CA ILE A 244 -5.50 -19.95 -1.88
C ILE A 244 -4.56 -19.72 -3.07
N ASP A 245 -5.01 -18.99 -4.07
CA ASP A 245 -4.19 -18.63 -5.22
C ASP A 245 -3.59 -17.23 -5.05
N LEU A 246 -2.28 -17.19 -4.81
CA LEU A 246 -1.46 -15.98 -4.69
C LEU A 246 -0.55 -15.78 -5.91
N ARG A 247 -0.73 -16.52 -6.97
CA ARG A 247 0.06 -16.34 -8.19
C ARG A 247 -0.22 -14.96 -8.77
N ASN A 248 0.84 -14.27 -9.20
CA ASN A 248 0.81 -12.91 -9.72
C ASN A 248 0.32 -11.84 -8.72
N ASN A 249 0.24 -12.15 -7.44
CA ASN A 249 -0.09 -11.20 -6.39
C ASN A 249 1.19 -10.42 -5.98
N PRO A 250 1.30 -9.10 -6.25
CA PRO A 250 2.48 -8.30 -5.92
C PRO A 250 2.56 -7.90 -4.44
N GLY A 251 1.59 -8.34 -3.62
CA GLY A 251 1.45 -7.95 -2.22
C GLY A 251 0.42 -6.84 -2.00
N GLY A 252 0.74 -5.90 -1.14
CA GLY A 252 -0.12 -4.78 -0.74
C GLY A 252 0.00 -4.50 0.75
N ILE A 253 -1.13 -4.30 1.43
CA ILE A 253 -1.21 -3.96 2.84
C ILE A 253 -0.89 -5.18 3.69
N VAL A 254 0.14 -5.09 4.53
CA VAL A 254 0.61 -6.21 5.36
C VAL A 254 -0.43 -6.62 6.40
N GLU A 255 -1.10 -5.66 7.02
CA GLU A 255 -2.16 -5.90 8.00
C GLU A 255 -3.31 -6.72 7.42
N GLU A 256 -3.61 -6.55 6.14
CA GLU A 256 -4.63 -7.34 5.44
C GLU A 256 -4.16 -8.79 5.22
N ALA A 257 -2.89 -9.00 4.84
CA ALA A 257 -2.33 -10.35 4.73
C ALA A 257 -2.26 -11.05 6.10
N VAL A 258 -1.94 -10.31 7.16
CA VAL A 258 -1.99 -10.80 8.54
C VAL A 258 -3.44 -11.15 8.94
N GLY A 259 -4.41 -10.31 8.57
CA GLY A 259 -5.84 -10.58 8.79
C GLY A 259 -6.31 -11.86 8.11
N VAL A 260 -5.88 -12.10 6.87
CA VAL A 260 -6.15 -13.38 6.18
C VAL A 260 -5.43 -14.55 6.88
N ALA A 261 -4.17 -14.39 7.29
CA ALA A 261 -3.46 -15.44 8.01
C ALA A 261 -4.14 -15.86 9.32
N ARG A 262 -4.73 -14.90 10.06
CA ARG A 262 -5.48 -15.16 11.29
C ARG A 262 -6.69 -16.04 11.10
N GLN A 263 -7.30 -16.04 9.93
CA GLN A 263 -8.44 -16.93 9.63
C GLN A 263 -8.04 -18.41 9.55
N PHE A 264 -6.75 -18.71 9.38
CA PHE A 264 -6.24 -20.06 9.22
C PHE A 264 -5.24 -20.49 10.30
N ILE A 265 -4.67 -19.56 11.07
CA ILE A 265 -3.63 -19.82 12.07
C ILE A 265 -4.20 -19.63 13.49
N ASN A 266 -4.22 -20.69 14.28
CA ASN A 266 -4.54 -20.65 15.70
C ASN A 266 -3.31 -20.23 16.51
N GLY A 267 -3.30 -18.97 16.93
CA GLY A 267 -2.28 -18.43 17.85
C GLY A 267 -0.84 -18.39 17.33
N GLY A 268 -0.07 -17.49 17.89
CA GLY A 268 1.37 -17.33 17.67
C GLY A 268 1.75 -16.40 16.51
N ILE A 269 3.06 -16.27 16.29
CA ILE A 269 3.63 -15.29 15.36
C ILE A 269 3.24 -15.62 13.92
N ILE A 270 2.83 -14.58 13.19
CA ILE A 270 2.59 -14.59 11.74
C ILE A 270 3.79 -13.98 11.01
N VAL A 271 4.24 -12.80 11.45
CA VAL A 271 5.40 -12.11 10.88
C VAL A 271 5.98 -11.17 11.93
N SER A 272 7.28 -10.91 11.86
CA SER A 272 7.94 -9.92 12.72
C SER A 272 8.98 -9.14 11.93
N TYR A 273 9.36 -7.96 12.46
CA TYR A 273 10.51 -7.21 11.98
C TYR A 273 11.12 -6.38 13.12
N GLN A 274 12.37 -5.97 12.92
CA GLN A 274 13.06 -5.06 13.83
C GLN A 274 13.66 -3.91 13.03
N LYS A 275 13.33 -2.68 13.42
CA LYS A 275 13.86 -1.46 12.82
C LYS A 275 15.32 -1.23 13.25
N ALA A 276 16.04 -0.42 12.50
CA ALA A 276 17.38 0.01 12.86
C ALA A 276 17.43 0.74 14.23
N SER A 277 16.33 1.36 14.65
CA SER A 277 16.15 1.97 15.98
C SER A 277 16.14 0.97 17.14
N GLY A 278 16.05 -0.35 16.84
CA GLY A 278 15.85 -1.41 17.83
C GLY A 278 14.40 -1.75 18.13
N GLU A 279 13.44 -0.96 17.66
CA GLU A 279 12.01 -1.23 17.81
C GLU A 279 11.64 -2.52 17.09
N LYS A 280 11.02 -3.47 17.83
CA LYS A 280 10.56 -4.74 17.30
C LYS A 280 9.05 -4.75 17.24
N LEU A 281 8.51 -5.10 16.07
CA LEU A 281 7.08 -5.31 15.87
C LEU A 281 6.83 -6.78 15.53
N ILE A 282 5.76 -7.31 16.15
CA ILE A 282 5.35 -8.69 15.99
C ILE A 282 3.86 -8.69 15.67
N PHE A 283 3.48 -9.33 14.58
CA PHE A 283 2.10 -9.59 14.24
C PHE A 283 1.78 -11.03 14.60
N GLU A 284 0.77 -11.21 15.43
CA GLU A 284 0.38 -12.52 15.96
C GLU A 284 -1.09 -12.81 15.65
N SER A 285 -1.42 -14.09 15.60
CA SER A 285 -2.77 -14.57 15.82
C SER A 285 -2.95 -14.82 17.31
N THR A 286 -3.99 -14.24 17.89
CA THR A 286 -4.36 -14.43 19.30
C THR A 286 -5.64 -15.27 19.44
N GLU A 287 -6.27 -15.58 18.32
CA GLU A 287 -7.59 -16.20 18.29
C GLU A 287 -7.48 -17.72 18.23
N SER A 288 -8.46 -18.38 18.82
CA SER A 288 -8.76 -19.80 18.62
C SER A 288 -9.97 -19.90 17.67
N GLY A 289 -10.02 -20.94 16.87
CA GLY A 289 -11.19 -21.19 15.99
C GLY A 289 -10.95 -20.82 14.52
N ALA A 290 -9.69 -20.67 14.14
CA ALA A 290 -9.34 -20.57 12.74
C ALA A 290 -9.87 -21.77 11.93
N ASP A 291 -10.18 -21.52 10.67
CA ASP A 291 -10.59 -22.56 9.72
C ASP A 291 -9.57 -23.69 9.68
N GLN A 292 -10.02 -24.92 9.89
CA GLN A 292 -9.17 -26.12 9.94
C GLN A 292 -9.27 -26.98 8.67
N ALA A 293 -10.03 -26.54 7.66
CA ALA A 293 -10.10 -27.26 6.39
C ALA A 293 -8.69 -27.46 5.78
N PRO A 294 -8.42 -28.58 5.10
CA PRO A 294 -7.16 -28.77 4.39
C PRO A 294 -6.82 -27.57 3.52
N LEU A 295 -5.56 -27.11 3.54
CA LEU A 295 -5.17 -25.86 2.89
C LEU A 295 -3.96 -26.04 1.98
N VAL A 296 -4.09 -25.54 0.77
CA VAL A 296 -3.02 -25.43 -0.22
C VAL A 296 -2.86 -23.97 -0.62
N VAL A 297 -1.64 -23.50 -0.81
CA VAL A 297 -1.36 -22.14 -1.33
C VAL A 297 -0.56 -22.25 -2.62
N LEU A 298 -1.00 -21.53 -3.63
CA LEU A 298 -0.32 -21.45 -4.93
C LEU A 298 0.50 -20.15 -5.01
N ILE A 299 1.77 -20.29 -5.36
CA ILE A 299 2.70 -19.16 -5.54
C ILE A 299 3.45 -19.27 -6.87
N ASN A 300 3.94 -18.13 -7.37
CA ASN A 300 4.83 -18.07 -8.52
C ASN A 300 5.85 -16.92 -8.37
N ARG A 301 6.71 -16.73 -9.38
CA ARG A 301 7.77 -15.71 -9.37
C ARG A 301 7.27 -14.27 -9.20
N SER A 302 6.00 -14.02 -9.47
CA SER A 302 5.37 -12.71 -9.31
C SER A 302 4.63 -12.55 -7.97
N THR A 303 4.59 -13.60 -7.15
CA THR A 303 4.11 -13.52 -5.76
C THR A 303 5.12 -12.76 -4.92
N ALA A 304 4.74 -11.61 -4.32
CA ALA A 304 5.70 -10.71 -3.66
C ALA A 304 5.16 -10.08 -2.37
N SER A 305 6.07 -9.64 -1.48
CA SER A 305 5.77 -8.78 -0.32
C SER A 305 4.71 -9.39 0.62
N ALA A 306 3.57 -8.72 0.87
CA ALA A 306 2.51 -9.19 1.76
C ALA A 306 1.99 -10.60 1.39
N ALA A 307 2.00 -10.97 0.09
CA ALA A 307 1.65 -12.32 -0.35
C ALA A 307 2.70 -13.36 0.09
N GLU A 308 3.97 -12.98 0.13
CA GLU A 308 5.03 -13.83 0.65
C GLU A 308 4.95 -14.01 2.16
N ILE A 309 4.51 -12.94 2.87
CA ILE A 309 4.27 -12.99 4.32
C ILE A 309 3.18 -14.02 4.63
N LEU A 310 2.05 -13.98 3.93
CA LEU A 310 0.97 -14.96 4.10
C LEU A 310 1.44 -16.39 3.81
N ALA A 311 2.09 -16.59 2.66
CA ALA A 311 2.59 -17.91 2.25
C ALA A 311 3.61 -18.47 3.25
N ALA A 312 4.60 -17.65 3.67
CA ALA A 312 5.62 -18.04 4.64
C ALA A 312 5.03 -18.33 6.01
N ALA A 313 4.03 -17.57 6.46
CA ALA A 313 3.36 -17.80 7.72
C ALA A 313 2.62 -19.14 7.73
N LEU A 314 1.84 -19.41 6.69
CA LEU A 314 1.10 -20.68 6.55
C LEU A 314 2.03 -21.88 6.41
N GLN A 315 3.17 -21.75 5.71
CA GLN A 315 4.20 -22.77 5.58
C GLN A 315 4.90 -23.06 6.92
N ASP A 316 5.48 -22.03 7.54
CA ASP A 316 6.26 -22.19 8.78
C ASP A 316 5.40 -22.68 9.97
N ARG A 317 4.08 -22.43 9.92
CA ARG A 317 3.12 -22.95 10.92
C ARG A 317 2.57 -24.33 10.56
N ASN A 318 3.07 -24.96 9.50
CA ASN A 318 2.60 -26.25 8.97
C ASN A 318 1.08 -26.26 8.72
N ARG A 319 0.51 -25.08 8.38
CA ARG A 319 -0.93 -24.94 8.18
C ARG A 319 -1.34 -25.23 6.74
N ALA A 320 -0.45 -24.97 5.78
CA ALA A 320 -0.69 -25.20 4.37
C ALA A 320 0.49 -25.85 3.68
N VAL A 321 0.22 -26.55 2.58
CA VAL A 321 1.24 -27.01 1.63
C VAL A 321 1.35 -25.97 0.51
N ILE A 322 2.55 -25.46 0.27
CA ILE A 322 2.82 -24.44 -0.74
C ILE A 322 3.22 -25.11 -2.05
N LEU A 323 2.51 -24.81 -3.13
CA LEU A 323 2.73 -25.34 -4.46
C LEU A 323 3.10 -24.26 -5.46
N GLY A 324 3.87 -24.62 -6.46
CA GLY A 324 4.16 -23.76 -7.62
C GLY A 324 5.63 -23.47 -7.80
N GLU A 325 5.98 -22.20 -8.00
CA GLU A 325 7.35 -21.73 -8.19
C GLU A 325 7.78 -20.85 -7.02
N LYS A 326 9.10 -20.74 -6.81
CA LYS A 326 9.68 -19.83 -5.82
C LYS A 326 9.21 -18.40 -6.04
N SER A 327 8.80 -17.73 -4.96
CA SER A 327 8.30 -16.35 -4.99
C SER A 327 9.41 -15.33 -5.24
N TYR A 328 9.03 -14.06 -5.34
CA TYR A 328 9.88 -12.95 -5.77
C TYR A 328 11.03 -12.65 -4.80
N GLY A 329 10.76 -12.57 -3.50
CA GLY A 329 11.74 -12.27 -2.47
C GLY A 329 11.77 -10.78 -2.07
N LYS A 330 10.63 -10.09 -2.01
CA LYS A 330 10.50 -8.74 -1.46
C LYS A 330 10.10 -8.80 0.00
N GLY A 331 11.10 -8.76 0.89
CA GLY A 331 10.91 -8.83 2.34
C GLY A 331 11.18 -7.53 3.08
N THR A 332 11.16 -6.38 2.41
CA THR A 332 11.42 -5.06 3.00
C THR A 332 10.19 -4.46 3.67
N VAL A 333 10.40 -3.80 4.83
CA VAL A 333 9.42 -2.97 5.52
C VAL A 333 9.63 -1.53 5.10
N GLN A 334 8.60 -0.88 4.53
CA GLN A 334 8.65 0.51 4.14
C GLN A 334 7.81 1.40 5.05
N GLU A 335 8.34 2.57 5.37
CA GLU A 335 7.61 3.63 6.07
C GLU A 335 7.59 4.92 5.25
N PHE A 336 6.46 5.63 5.34
CA PHE A 336 6.32 6.94 4.73
C PHE A 336 6.73 8.04 5.71
N LYS A 337 7.65 8.90 5.26
CA LYS A 337 7.98 10.16 5.95
C LYS A 337 7.45 11.32 5.11
N THR A 338 6.61 12.15 5.71
CA THR A 338 6.07 13.34 5.04
C THR A 338 7.10 14.46 5.13
N LEU A 339 7.43 15.06 4.00
CA LEU A 339 8.31 16.22 3.91
C LEU A 339 7.51 17.52 4.12
N ASN A 340 8.22 18.64 4.32
CA ASN A 340 7.61 19.93 4.64
C ASN A 340 6.67 20.47 3.54
N ASP A 341 6.88 20.09 2.29
CA ASP A 341 6.04 20.45 1.15
C ASP A 341 4.83 19.52 0.96
N GLY A 342 4.66 18.54 1.88
CA GLY A 342 3.59 17.53 1.82
C GLY A 342 3.90 16.33 0.95
N SER A 343 5.00 16.32 0.21
CA SER A 343 5.48 15.14 -0.51
C SER A 343 5.91 14.02 0.46
N LYS A 344 6.12 12.81 -0.01
CA LYS A 344 6.48 11.67 0.84
C LYS A 344 7.72 10.95 0.34
N LEU A 345 8.54 10.55 1.31
CA LEU A 345 9.58 9.53 1.12
C LEU A 345 9.04 8.19 1.64
N GLU A 346 9.11 7.16 0.83
CA GLU A 346 8.98 5.78 1.22
C GLU A 346 10.39 5.24 1.46
N LEU A 347 10.69 4.81 2.68
CA LEU A 347 12.02 4.36 3.07
C LEU A 347 11.97 2.93 3.58
N THR A 348 12.95 2.11 3.21
CA THR A 348 13.14 0.80 3.82
C THR A 348 13.71 0.99 5.23
N VAL A 349 12.96 0.54 6.24
CA VAL A 349 13.31 0.71 7.65
C VAL A 349 13.62 -0.61 8.36
N ALA A 350 13.22 -1.75 7.79
CA ALA A 350 13.45 -3.07 8.36
C ALA A 350 13.28 -4.18 7.32
N LEU A 351 13.52 -5.42 7.74
CA LEU A 351 13.29 -6.63 6.95
C LEU A 351 12.33 -7.57 7.68
N TYR A 352 11.33 -8.09 6.94
CA TYR A 352 10.38 -9.07 7.48
C TYR A 352 11.04 -10.42 7.73
N ARG A 353 10.64 -11.03 8.83
CA ARG A 353 10.97 -12.40 9.21
C ARG A 353 9.71 -13.24 9.34
N SER A 354 9.74 -14.42 8.77
CA SER A 354 8.67 -15.42 8.93
C SER A 354 8.56 -15.90 10.39
N PRO A 355 7.55 -16.67 10.78
CA PRO A 355 7.44 -17.24 12.13
C PRO A 355 8.67 -17.98 12.61
N SER A 356 9.37 -18.69 11.74
CA SER A 356 10.63 -19.40 12.05
C SER A 356 11.86 -18.49 12.08
N GLY A 357 11.70 -17.17 11.89
CA GLY A 357 12.77 -16.18 11.90
C GLY A 357 13.55 -16.06 10.58
N LYS A 358 13.15 -16.76 9.52
CA LYS A 358 13.79 -16.68 8.20
C LYS A 358 13.51 -15.32 7.55
N LEU A 359 14.52 -14.75 6.90
CA LEU A 359 14.36 -13.54 6.08
C LEU A 359 13.69 -13.89 4.75
N ILE A 360 12.73 -13.07 4.34
CA ILE A 360 12.08 -13.16 3.02
C ILE A 360 12.90 -12.40 1.97
N GLU A 361 13.54 -11.27 2.36
CA GLU A 361 14.31 -10.41 1.44
C GLU A 361 15.41 -11.18 0.71
N GLY A 362 15.42 -11.06 -0.63
CA GLY A 362 16.35 -11.73 -1.53
C GLY A 362 16.21 -13.25 -1.60
N LYS A 363 15.42 -13.85 -0.71
CA LYS A 363 15.27 -15.32 -0.62
C LYS A 363 13.94 -15.81 -1.16
N GLY A 364 12.85 -15.08 -0.91
CA GLY A 364 11.50 -15.50 -1.22
C GLY A 364 11.04 -16.72 -0.43
N VAL A 365 9.86 -17.20 -0.77
CA VAL A 365 9.26 -18.43 -0.27
C VAL A 365 9.49 -19.54 -1.30
N SER A 366 10.13 -20.64 -0.90
CA SER A 366 10.26 -21.82 -1.74
C SER A 366 9.02 -22.70 -1.56
N PRO A 367 8.41 -23.20 -2.65
CA PRO A 367 7.29 -24.10 -2.51
C PRO A 367 7.72 -25.42 -1.89
N ASP A 368 6.82 -26.08 -1.16
CA ASP A 368 7.02 -27.45 -0.66
C ASP A 368 7.03 -28.46 -1.81
N LEU A 369 6.23 -28.16 -2.85
CA LEU A 369 6.21 -28.93 -4.09
C LEU A 369 6.35 -27.99 -5.29
N ALA A 370 7.42 -28.10 -6.02
CA ALA A 370 7.61 -27.42 -7.29
C ALA A 370 6.69 -28.06 -8.35
N VAL A 371 5.71 -27.28 -8.83
CA VAL A 371 4.68 -27.78 -9.74
C VAL A 371 4.53 -26.81 -10.91
N PRO A 372 4.67 -27.31 -12.16
CA PRO A 372 4.39 -26.49 -13.35
C PRO A 372 2.93 -26.01 -13.41
N GLU A 373 2.72 -24.82 -13.96
CA GLU A 373 1.39 -24.22 -14.03
C GLU A 373 0.36 -25.09 -14.75
N SER A 374 0.79 -25.83 -15.79
CA SER A 374 -0.06 -26.69 -16.59
C SER A 374 -0.76 -27.81 -15.80
N VAL A 375 -0.20 -28.23 -14.68
CA VAL A 375 -0.75 -29.34 -13.86
C VAL A 375 -1.07 -28.91 -12.43
N ILE A 376 -0.92 -27.63 -12.09
CA ILE A 376 -1.04 -27.15 -10.72
C ILE A 376 -2.45 -27.36 -10.14
N ALA A 377 -3.49 -27.21 -10.94
CA ALA A 377 -4.88 -27.41 -10.51
C ALA A 377 -5.15 -28.87 -10.09
N SER A 378 -4.76 -29.84 -10.92
CA SER A 378 -4.93 -31.26 -10.60
C SER A 378 -4.06 -31.69 -9.41
N LYS A 379 -2.83 -31.17 -9.33
CA LYS A 379 -1.92 -31.47 -8.22
C LYS A 379 -2.43 -30.90 -6.89
N SER A 380 -3.02 -29.72 -6.91
CA SER A 380 -3.64 -29.10 -5.72
C SER A 380 -4.78 -29.96 -5.16
N LEU A 381 -5.66 -30.45 -6.04
CA LEU A 381 -6.74 -31.36 -5.64
C LEU A 381 -6.20 -32.68 -5.06
N GLN A 382 -5.13 -33.23 -5.67
CA GLN A 382 -4.48 -34.45 -5.17
C GLN A 382 -3.91 -34.23 -3.77
N VAL A 383 -3.21 -33.11 -3.53
CA VAL A 383 -2.63 -32.76 -2.22
C VAL A 383 -3.72 -32.55 -1.18
N LEU A 384 -4.78 -31.81 -1.50
CA LEU A 384 -5.93 -31.62 -0.59
C LEU A 384 -6.57 -32.96 -0.21
N GLY A 385 -6.74 -33.88 -1.17
CA GLY A 385 -7.28 -35.22 -0.90
C GLY A 385 -6.42 -36.03 0.08
N GLY A 386 -5.08 -35.93 -0.05
CA GLY A 386 -4.15 -36.51 0.90
C GLY A 386 -4.22 -35.90 2.30
N LEU A 387 -4.27 -34.57 2.38
CA LEU A 387 -4.42 -33.83 3.65
C LEU A 387 -5.76 -34.16 4.35
N ALA A 388 -6.85 -34.20 3.59
CA ALA A 388 -8.15 -34.55 4.12
C ALA A 388 -8.19 -35.96 4.73
N ALA A 389 -7.51 -36.92 4.10
CA ALA A 389 -7.39 -38.30 4.60
C ALA A 389 -6.62 -38.37 5.93
N LEU A 390 -5.69 -37.47 6.20
CA LEU A 390 -4.93 -37.42 7.45
C LEU A 390 -5.75 -36.81 8.62
N ILE A 391 -6.72 -35.96 8.29
CA ILE A 391 -7.56 -35.26 9.28
C ILE A 391 -8.78 -36.12 9.68
N THR A 392 -9.29 -36.95 8.77
CA THR A 392 -10.42 -37.84 9.05
C THR A 392 -9.89 -39.06 9.76
N PRO A 393 -10.28 -39.35 11.04
CA PRO A 393 -9.92 -40.63 11.69
C PRO A 393 -10.47 -41.78 10.86
N ASN A 394 -9.63 -42.79 10.58
CA ASN A 394 -10.13 -44.04 10.05
C ASN A 394 -11.13 -44.62 11.07
N ASN A 395 -12.42 -44.59 10.72
CA ASN A 395 -13.44 -45.34 11.43
C ASN A 395 -13.28 -46.85 11.14
#